data_1469590949a93697b75483691fa1c65a
#
_entry.id   1469590949a93697b75483691fa1c65a
#
_cell.length_a   1.000
_cell.length_b   1.000
_cell.length_c   1.000
_cell.angle_alpha   90.00
_cell.angle_beta   90.00
_cell.angle_gamma   90.00
#
_symmetry.space_group_name_H-M   'P 1'
#
loop_
_entity.id
_entity.type
_entity.pdbx_description
1 polymer ?
#
loop_
_entity_poly.entity_id
_entity_poly.type
_entity_poly.pdbx_seq_one_letter_code
_entity_poly.pdbx_strand_id
1 'polypeptide(L)'
;LSLHDALPISMADRHNDVFQYVMAYPAADPNILACHCIELPFIFDNFEVWDNAPMLAGMDQLSAQQLAHQMQSFFYQFIKYGNPNIAPNLTWPKLTSNDSETMVFNKTSSIQRIVE
;
A
#
# COMPACT_ATOMS: atom_id res chain seq x y z
N LEU A 1 17.44 10.46 -6.61
CA LEU A 1 16.38 9.51 -6.95
C LEU A 1 16.97 8.09 -6.94
N SER A 2 16.40 7.23 -6.11
CA SER A 2 16.74 5.81 -6.19
C SER A 2 16.18 5.20 -7.48
N LEU A 3 16.73 4.06 -7.92
CA LEU A 3 16.18 3.32 -9.06
C LEU A 3 14.70 2.90 -8.81
N HIS A 4 14.30 2.77 -7.55
CA HIS A 4 12.94 2.44 -7.18
C HIS A 4 11.94 3.58 -7.42
N ASP A 5 12.38 4.83 -7.33
CA ASP A 5 11.52 6.00 -7.55
C ASP A 5 11.56 6.48 -9.02
N ALA A 6 12.68 6.26 -9.69
CA ALA A 6 12.85 6.71 -11.07
C ALA A 6 11.89 6.00 -12.04
N LEU A 7 11.61 4.72 -11.86
CA LEU A 7 10.73 3.96 -12.74
C LEU A 7 9.26 4.41 -12.67
N PRO A 8 8.62 4.52 -11.49
CA PRO A 8 7.26 5.02 -11.40
C PRO A 8 7.10 6.42 -11.98
N ILE A 9 8.03 7.33 -11.71
CA ILE A 9 8.01 8.69 -12.26
C ILE A 9 8.13 8.65 -13.79
N SER A 10 9.06 7.87 -14.32
CA SER A 10 9.22 7.70 -15.77
C SER A 10 7.97 7.12 -16.45
N MET A 11 7.26 6.21 -15.77
CA MET A 11 5.98 5.68 -16.26
C MET A 11 4.89 6.74 -16.25
N ALA A 12 4.82 7.55 -15.21
CA ALA A 12 3.85 8.65 -15.11
C ALA A 12 4.10 9.70 -16.21
N ASP A 13 5.34 10.04 -16.50
CA ASP A 13 5.71 10.98 -17.57
C ASP A 13 5.36 10.51 -18.98
N ARG A 14 5.13 9.20 -19.15
CA ARG A 14 4.72 8.60 -20.45
C ARG A 14 3.20 8.52 -20.61
N HIS A 15 2.44 9.34 -19.92
CA HIS A 15 0.98 9.40 -19.96
C HIS A 15 0.27 8.15 -19.42
N ASN A 16 0.94 7.37 -18.56
CA ASN A 16 0.31 6.29 -17.85
C ASN A 16 -0.28 6.80 -16.54
N ASP A 17 -1.42 6.26 -16.16
CA ASP A 17 -1.97 6.47 -14.83
C ASP A 17 -1.22 5.57 -13.84
N VAL A 18 -0.37 6.18 -13.04
CA VAL A 18 0.44 5.49 -12.04
C VAL A 18 -0.02 5.89 -10.65
N PHE A 19 -0.25 4.90 -9.80
CA PHE A 19 -0.61 5.06 -8.41
C PHE A 19 0.44 4.35 -7.56
N GLN A 20 1.14 5.11 -6.73
CA GLN A 20 2.22 4.58 -5.90
C GLN A 20 1.76 4.37 -4.47
N TYR A 21 2.20 3.28 -3.86
CA TYR A 21 1.97 3.06 -2.43
C TYR A 21 3.22 2.55 -1.72
N VAL A 22 3.19 2.72 -0.41
CA VAL A 22 4.14 2.12 0.52
C VAL A 22 3.35 1.35 1.56
N MET A 23 3.75 0.13 1.84
CA MET A 23 3.24 -0.65 2.95
C MET A 23 4.06 -0.33 4.20
N ALA A 24 3.43 0.35 5.16
CA ALA A 24 4.08 0.78 6.40
C ALA A 24 3.49 0.13 7.66
N TYR A 25 2.56 -0.80 7.51
CA TYR A 25 2.02 -1.55 8.64
C TYR A 25 3.13 -2.43 9.25
N PRO A 26 3.55 -2.18 10.49
CA PRO A 26 4.68 -2.90 11.06
C PRO A 26 4.24 -4.25 11.61
N ALA A 27 5.13 -5.25 11.52
CA ALA A 27 5.03 -6.43 12.34
C ALA A 27 5.03 -6.06 13.84
N ALA A 28 4.47 -6.90 14.68
CA ALA A 28 4.51 -6.68 16.13
C ALA A 28 5.92 -6.78 16.69
N ASP A 29 6.78 -7.60 16.09
CA ASP A 29 8.20 -7.66 16.42
C ASP A 29 8.92 -6.40 15.87
N PRO A 30 9.52 -5.56 16.75
CA PRO A 30 10.19 -4.34 16.32
C PRO A 30 11.46 -4.57 15.49
N ASN A 31 11.97 -5.80 15.43
CA ASN A 31 13.11 -6.13 14.58
C ASN A 31 12.72 -6.47 13.14
N ILE A 32 11.45 -6.77 12.90
CA ILE A 32 10.92 -7.14 11.58
C ILE A 32 10.41 -5.91 10.83
N LEU A 33 9.74 -5.00 11.52
CA LEU A 33 9.13 -3.80 10.94
C LEU A 33 8.18 -4.14 9.78
N ALA A 34 8.02 -3.22 8.83
CA ALA A 34 7.30 -3.46 7.59
C ALA A 34 8.23 -4.17 6.58
N CYS A 35 8.41 -5.47 6.76
CA CYS A 35 9.34 -6.27 5.98
C CYS A 35 8.83 -6.56 4.57
N HIS A 36 9.72 -7.07 3.73
CA HIS A 36 9.37 -7.54 2.39
C HIS A 36 8.23 -8.58 2.42
N CYS A 37 7.29 -8.44 1.52
CA CYS A 37 6.11 -9.30 1.35
C CYS A 37 5.06 -9.21 2.47
N ILE A 38 5.19 -8.31 3.44
CA ILE A 38 4.18 -8.16 4.49
C ILE A 38 2.80 -7.76 3.93
N GLU A 39 2.75 -7.12 2.77
CA GLU A 39 1.52 -6.70 2.10
C GLU A 39 0.69 -7.86 1.55
N LEU A 40 1.30 -9.01 1.27
CA LEU A 40 0.62 -10.13 0.59
C LEU A 40 -0.58 -10.66 1.36
N PRO A 41 -0.49 -10.98 2.66
CA PRO A 41 -1.65 -11.41 3.43
C PRO A 41 -2.76 -10.36 3.50
N PHE A 42 -2.43 -9.08 3.40
CA PHE A 42 -3.42 -7.99 3.35
C PHE A 42 -4.10 -7.89 1.98
N ILE A 43 -3.34 -7.95 0.90
CA ILE A 43 -3.88 -7.86 -0.46
C ILE A 43 -4.83 -9.03 -0.74
N PHE A 44 -4.48 -10.24 -0.31
CA PHE A 44 -5.27 -11.44 -0.54
C PHE A 44 -6.26 -11.77 0.57
N ASP A 45 -6.22 -11.06 1.70
CA ASP A 45 -7.02 -11.31 2.91
C ASP A 45 -7.01 -12.81 3.30
N ASN A 46 -5.83 -13.38 3.31
CA ASN A 46 -5.62 -14.82 3.53
C ASN A 46 -4.60 -15.09 4.65
N PHE A 47 -4.74 -14.37 5.76
CA PHE A 47 -3.80 -14.42 6.89
C PHE A 47 -3.58 -15.84 7.42
N GLU A 48 -4.57 -16.71 7.31
CA GLU A 48 -4.48 -18.11 7.75
C GLU A 48 -3.44 -18.93 6.98
N VAL A 49 -3.18 -18.57 5.73
CA VAL A 49 -2.14 -19.22 4.91
C VAL A 49 -0.74 -18.90 5.43
N TRP A 50 -0.62 -17.79 6.16
CA TRP A 50 0.63 -17.27 6.70
C TRP A 50 0.77 -17.48 8.20
N ASP A 51 0.01 -18.41 8.78
CA ASP A 51 -0.15 -18.60 10.23
C ASP A 51 1.18 -18.73 11.00
N ASN A 52 2.20 -19.32 10.36
CA ASN A 52 3.53 -19.48 10.94
C ASN A 52 4.55 -18.37 10.52
N ALA A 53 4.10 -17.34 9.81
CA ALA A 53 5.01 -16.30 9.38
C ALA A 53 5.36 -15.36 10.54
N PRO A 54 6.65 -15.15 10.86
CA PRO A 54 7.05 -14.29 11.97
C PRO A 54 6.53 -12.86 11.85
N MET A 55 6.34 -12.37 10.62
CA MET A 55 5.82 -11.02 10.36
C MET A 55 4.38 -10.82 10.82
N LEU A 56 3.60 -11.90 10.99
CA LEU A 56 2.21 -11.82 11.47
C LEU A 56 2.07 -12.15 12.96
N ALA A 57 3.12 -12.67 13.61
CA ALA A 57 3.08 -13.05 15.01
C ALA A 57 2.74 -11.83 15.89
N GLY A 58 1.69 -11.97 16.73
CA GLY A 58 1.26 -10.91 17.65
C GLY A 58 0.57 -9.71 16.99
N MET A 59 0.26 -9.79 15.69
CA MET A 59 -0.45 -8.73 14.99
C MET A 59 -1.88 -8.58 15.52
N ASP A 60 -2.35 -7.34 15.66
CA ASP A 60 -3.75 -7.07 15.99
C ASP A 60 -4.65 -7.41 14.80
N GLN A 61 -5.40 -8.50 14.93
CA GLN A 61 -6.21 -9.05 13.84
C GLN A 61 -7.28 -8.08 13.35
N LEU A 62 -7.89 -7.32 14.26
CA LEU A 62 -8.95 -6.39 13.85
C LEU A 62 -8.41 -5.27 12.97
N SER A 63 -7.32 -4.64 13.38
CA SER A 63 -6.71 -3.57 12.57
C SER A 63 -6.12 -4.11 11.26
N ALA A 64 -5.57 -5.31 11.27
CA ALA A 64 -5.05 -5.96 10.08
C ALA A 64 -6.17 -6.26 9.06
N GLN A 65 -7.31 -6.79 9.50
CA GLN A 65 -8.45 -7.04 8.63
C GLN A 65 -9.06 -5.76 8.07
N GLN A 66 -9.15 -4.71 8.90
CA GLN A 66 -9.64 -3.40 8.44
C GLN A 66 -8.75 -2.85 7.32
N LEU A 67 -7.45 -2.93 7.47
CA LEU A 67 -6.51 -2.51 6.42
C LEU A 67 -6.62 -3.42 5.19
N ALA A 68 -6.71 -4.73 5.36
CA ALA A 68 -6.88 -5.67 4.25
C ALA A 68 -8.13 -5.32 3.41
N HIS A 69 -9.27 -5.08 4.04
CA HIS A 69 -10.48 -4.66 3.34
C HIS A 69 -10.31 -3.33 2.62
N GLN A 70 -9.62 -2.37 3.23
CA GLN A 70 -9.31 -1.09 2.58
C GLN A 70 -8.44 -1.29 1.34
N MET A 71 -7.36 -2.05 1.47
CA MET A 71 -6.44 -2.34 0.36
C MET A 71 -7.15 -3.08 -0.77
N GLN A 72 -7.91 -4.12 -0.46
CA GLN A 72 -8.67 -4.86 -1.46
C GLN A 72 -9.66 -3.97 -2.21
N SER A 73 -10.34 -3.06 -1.50
CA SER A 73 -11.27 -2.12 -2.14
C SER A 73 -10.55 -1.22 -3.15
N PHE A 74 -9.40 -0.67 -2.81
CA PHE A 74 -8.60 0.14 -3.72
C PHE A 74 -8.09 -0.66 -4.93
N PHE A 75 -7.54 -1.85 -4.69
CA PHE A 75 -7.02 -2.70 -5.75
C PHE A 75 -8.13 -3.21 -6.68
N TYR A 76 -9.26 -3.62 -6.13
CA TYR A 76 -10.42 -4.03 -6.93
C TYR A 76 -10.89 -2.92 -7.86
N GLN A 77 -11.03 -1.70 -7.35
CA GLN A 77 -11.44 -0.55 -8.16
C GLN A 77 -10.43 -0.25 -9.25
N PHE A 78 -9.14 -0.31 -8.93
CA PHE A 78 -8.08 -0.09 -9.91
C PHE A 78 -8.12 -1.15 -11.02
N ILE A 79 -8.23 -2.43 -10.65
CA ILE A 79 -8.28 -3.53 -11.62
C ILE A 79 -9.50 -3.39 -12.53
N LYS A 80 -10.64 -3.03 -11.98
CA LYS A 80 -11.90 -2.96 -12.73
C LYS A 80 -12.05 -1.70 -13.56
N TYR A 81 -11.60 -0.56 -13.06
CA TYR A 81 -11.86 0.76 -13.65
C TYR A 81 -10.60 1.57 -14.01
N GLY A 82 -9.42 1.09 -13.69
CA GLY A 82 -8.17 1.83 -13.88
C GLY A 82 -7.97 3.00 -12.92
N ASN A 83 -8.84 3.14 -11.92
CA ASN A 83 -8.77 4.18 -10.90
C ASN A 83 -9.10 3.56 -9.54
N PRO A 84 -8.21 3.66 -8.53
CA PRO A 84 -8.42 3.02 -7.23
C PRO A 84 -9.43 3.76 -6.36
N ASN A 85 -9.81 4.99 -6.70
CA ASN A 85 -10.56 5.86 -5.82
C ASN A 85 -12.04 5.51 -5.75
N ILE A 86 -12.56 5.47 -4.53
CA ILE A 86 -13.96 5.22 -4.18
C ILE A 86 -14.39 6.34 -3.23
N ALA A 87 -15.35 7.16 -3.63
CA ALA A 87 -15.95 8.12 -2.71
C ALA A 87 -16.76 7.39 -1.62
N PRO A 88 -16.73 7.83 -0.35
CA PRO A 88 -16.10 9.04 0.21
C PRO A 88 -14.74 8.75 0.87
N ASN A 89 -14.05 7.71 0.50
CA ASN A 89 -12.80 7.28 1.12
C ASN A 89 -11.64 8.24 0.82
N LEU A 90 -10.50 7.98 1.50
CA LEU A 90 -9.24 8.66 1.25
C LEU A 90 -8.90 8.62 -0.26
N THR A 91 -8.65 9.80 -0.85
CA THR A 91 -8.32 9.91 -2.27
C THR A 91 -6.84 9.59 -2.51
N TRP A 92 -6.59 8.53 -3.29
CA TRP A 92 -5.27 8.15 -3.73
C TRP A 92 -4.90 8.92 -5.00
N PRO A 93 -3.98 9.90 -4.93
CA PRO A 93 -3.63 10.71 -6.09
C PRO A 93 -2.79 9.94 -7.11
N LYS A 94 -2.89 10.34 -8.37
CA LYS A 94 -1.96 9.88 -9.40
C LYS A 94 -0.56 10.43 -9.12
N LEU A 95 0.44 9.60 -9.36
CA LEU A 95 1.82 10.04 -9.33
C LEU A 95 2.11 10.95 -10.53
N THR A 96 2.78 12.07 -10.29
CA THR A 96 3.27 12.97 -11.32
C THR A 96 4.73 13.29 -11.10
N SER A 97 5.42 13.77 -12.14
CA SER A 97 6.83 14.19 -12.01
C SER A 97 7.02 15.37 -11.04
N ASN A 98 5.98 16.16 -10.84
CA ASN A 98 6.00 17.34 -9.97
C ASN A 98 5.42 17.06 -8.59
N ASP A 99 4.73 15.93 -8.42
CA ASP A 99 4.07 15.59 -7.17
C ASP A 99 4.18 14.09 -6.89
N SER A 100 4.97 13.77 -5.89
CA SER A 100 5.25 12.40 -5.45
C SER A 100 4.36 11.97 -4.26
N GLU A 101 3.12 12.42 -4.24
CA GLU A 101 2.16 11.98 -3.25
C GLU A 101 1.89 10.49 -3.38
N THR A 102 2.03 9.78 -2.28
CA THR A 102 2.02 8.33 -2.21
C THR A 102 1.02 7.88 -1.14
N MET A 103 0.26 6.85 -1.46
CA MET A 103 -0.56 6.17 -0.45
C MET A 103 0.35 5.42 0.52
N VAL A 104 0.20 5.68 1.80
CA VAL A 104 0.88 4.94 2.87
C VAL A 104 -0.15 4.08 3.58
N PHE A 105 -0.11 2.78 3.32
CA PHE A 105 -0.95 1.80 4.01
C PHE A 105 -0.38 1.48 5.39
N ASN A 106 -1.14 1.79 6.42
CA ASN A 106 -0.76 1.58 7.81
C ASN A 106 -2.03 1.32 8.64
N LYS A 107 -1.91 1.20 9.96
CA LYS A 107 -3.06 1.16 10.89
C LYS A 107 -4.04 2.29 10.62
N THR A 108 -3.53 3.47 10.33
CA THR A 108 -4.26 4.58 9.75
C THR A 108 -3.56 4.97 8.46
N SER A 109 -4.20 4.70 7.33
CA SER A 109 -3.64 5.03 6.03
C SER A 109 -3.68 6.53 5.75
N SER A 110 -2.70 7.03 5.02
CA SER A 110 -2.56 8.46 4.72
C SER A 110 -1.92 8.69 3.37
N ILE A 111 -2.07 9.90 2.85
CA ILE A 111 -1.32 10.36 1.69
C ILE A 111 -0.12 11.15 2.18
N GLN A 112 1.06 10.76 1.74
CA GLN A 112 2.30 11.43 2.12
C GLN A 112 3.13 11.74 0.88
N ARG A 113 3.80 12.89 0.92
CA ARG A 113 4.81 13.20 -0.07
C ARG A 113 6.11 12.52 0.36
N ILE A 114 6.56 11.56 -0.44
CA ILE A 114 7.84 10.92 -0.20
C ILE A 114 8.92 11.79 -0.84
N VAL A 115 9.66 12.48 -0.01
CA VAL A 115 10.83 13.28 -0.39
C VAL A 115 12.06 12.49 0.03
N GLU A 116 12.93 12.21 -0.90
CA GLU A 116 14.27 11.69 -0.59
C GLU A 116 15.22 12.80 -0.12
#